data_de02e90810f610a2768b28eb07bb35fa
#
_entry.id   de02e90810f610a2768b28eb07bb35fa
#
_cell.length_a   1.000
_cell.length_b   1.000
_cell.length_c   1.000
_cell.angle_alpha   90.00
_cell.angle_beta   90.00
_cell.angle_gamma   90.00
#
_symmetry.space_group_name_H-M   'P 1'
#
loop_
_entity.id
_entity.type
_entity.pdbx_description
1 polymer ?
#
loop_
_entity_poly.entity_id
_entity_poly.type
_entity_poly.pdbx_seq_one_letter_code
_entity_poly.pdbx_strand_id
1 'polypeptide(L)'
;MRARHRVSKQLLRHGLVYPRSSGTWTQAHREWLSRQRFGDPDLDLVYLDALAAVDGLIARRDALAERLSRIAQCDALWPTVSRLRAFRGVDTLTALGIHLEIGDWTRFEHASDVGAYVGLVPSLDQSGEGSRSGAITKTGSQYARRLLIEAAWHYTREPRIGVTLRNRQEQLPAHVLAIAWRAQQRLYRMHTSMRERGKPANVANAARARQLACFLWAAATAP
;
A
#
# COMPACT_ATOMS: atom_id res chain seq x y z
N MET A 1 -12.45 1.62 8.70
CA MET A 1 -13.49 1.94 7.71
C MET A 1 -14.90 1.89 8.27
N ARG A 2 -15.37 0.79 8.88
CA ARG A 2 -16.78 0.64 9.36
C ARG A 2 -17.27 1.78 10.27
N ALA A 3 -16.45 2.23 11.24
CA ALA A 3 -16.80 3.34 12.13
C ALA A 3 -17.05 4.66 11.37
N ARG A 4 -16.17 5.02 10.44
CA ARG A 4 -16.35 6.21 9.57
C ARG A 4 -17.62 6.14 8.73
N HIS A 5 -17.93 4.95 8.16
CA HIS A 5 -19.15 4.75 7.39
C HIS A 5 -20.41 4.90 8.26
N ARG A 6 -20.36 4.45 9.53
CA ARG A 6 -21.50 4.61 10.46
C ARG A 6 -21.82 6.11 10.66
N VAL A 7 -20.81 6.91 10.99
CA VAL A 7 -20.96 8.37 11.13
C VAL A 7 -21.50 9.01 9.85
N SER A 8 -20.89 8.70 8.69
CA SER A 8 -21.33 9.26 7.41
C SER A 8 -22.77 8.88 7.05
N LYS A 9 -23.19 7.64 7.33
CA LYS A 9 -24.56 7.19 7.07
C LYS A 9 -25.57 7.84 8.00
N GLN A 10 -25.23 8.10 9.27
CA GLN A 10 -26.09 8.80 10.20
C GLN A 10 -26.34 10.22 9.72
N LEU A 11 -25.31 10.97 9.36
CA LEU A 11 -25.45 12.31 8.79
C LEU A 11 -26.34 12.31 7.53
N LEU A 12 -26.09 11.39 6.62
CA LEU A 12 -26.83 11.31 5.37
C LEU A 12 -28.33 11.03 5.59
N ARG A 13 -28.70 10.21 6.59
CA ARG A 13 -30.09 9.94 6.96
C ARG A 13 -30.83 11.19 7.44
N HIS A 14 -30.11 12.16 8.00
CA HIS A 14 -30.66 13.44 8.48
C HIS A 14 -30.40 14.59 7.49
N GLY A 15 -30.04 14.29 6.23
CA GLY A 15 -29.85 15.29 5.18
C GLY A 15 -28.59 16.17 5.37
N LEU A 16 -27.71 15.81 6.31
CA LEU A 16 -26.49 16.57 6.57
C LEU A 16 -25.36 16.10 5.64
N VAL A 17 -25.04 16.93 4.66
CA VAL A 17 -24.01 16.66 3.66
C VAL A 17 -22.90 17.71 3.78
N TYR A 18 -21.63 17.23 3.79
CA TYR A 18 -20.50 18.13 3.81
C TYR A 18 -20.43 18.95 2.51
N PRO A 19 -20.42 20.30 2.59
CA PRO A 19 -20.63 21.16 1.42
C PRO A 19 -19.44 21.23 0.45
N ARG A 20 -18.30 20.62 0.79
CA ARG A 20 -17.10 20.62 -0.06
C ARG A 20 -16.96 19.30 -0.81
N SER A 21 -16.71 19.37 -2.10
CA SER A 21 -16.54 18.22 -2.99
C SER A 21 -15.25 17.42 -2.78
N SER A 22 -14.28 17.95 -2.03
CA SER A 22 -12.95 17.35 -1.87
C SER A 22 -12.65 16.94 -0.44
N GLY A 23 -12.26 15.67 -0.27
CA GLY A 23 -11.54 15.18 0.90
C GLY A 23 -12.40 15.02 2.16
N THR A 24 -13.06 13.88 2.28
CA THR A 24 -13.64 13.44 3.57
C THR A 24 -12.53 13.07 4.56
N TRP A 25 -12.78 13.30 5.86
CA TRP A 25 -11.86 13.00 6.98
C TRP A 25 -10.56 13.84 7.02
N THR A 26 -10.54 14.96 6.30
CA THR A 26 -9.55 16.04 6.49
C THR A 26 -9.83 16.79 7.79
N GLN A 27 -8.90 17.63 8.24
CA GLN A 27 -9.10 18.45 9.43
C GLN A 27 -10.38 19.33 9.30
N ALA A 28 -10.56 20.02 8.18
CA ALA A 28 -11.74 20.83 7.94
C ALA A 28 -13.06 20.02 7.95
N HIS A 29 -13.04 18.79 7.42
CA HIS A 29 -14.21 17.90 7.52
C HIS A 29 -14.46 17.46 8.97
N ARG A 30 -13.41 17.15 9.74
CA ARG A 30 -13.54 16.78 11.17
C ARG A 30 -14.09 17.92 12.02
N GLU A 31 -13.66 19.16 11.78
CA GLU A 31 -14.21 20.36 12.41
C GLU A 31 -15.69 20.54 12.05
N TRP A 32 -16.07 20.29 10.80
CA TRP A 32 -17.47 20.31 10.41
C TRP A 32 -18.27 19.20 11.11
N LEU A 33 -17.76 17.97 11.16
CA LEU A 33 -18.38 16.84 11.86
C LEU A 33 -18.64 17.16 13.34
N SER A 34 -17.70 17.76 14.06
CA SER A 34 -17.82 18.06 15.48
C SER A 34 -18.94 19.08 15.81
N ARG A 35 -19.34 19.89 14.81
CA ARG A 35 -20.38 20.91 14.95
C ARG A 35 -21.78 20.43 14.61
N GLN A 36 -21.93 19.23 14.05
CA GLN A 36 -23.25 18.75 13.65
C GLN A 36 -24.10 18.41 14.87
N ARG A 37 -25.38 18.78 14.80
CA ARG A 37 -26.41 18.48 15.78
C ARG A 37 -27.71 18.15 15.05
N PHE A 38 -28.53 17.29 15.65
CA PHE A 38 -29.77 16.80 15.05
C PHE A 38 -31.05 17.45 15.66
N GLY A 39 -30.87 18.25 16.73
CA GLY A 39 -31.96 18.86 17.45
C GLY A 39 -32.70 17.91 18.41
N ASP A 40 -32.20 16.70 18.56
CA ASP A 40 -32.63 15.66 19.48
C ASP A 40 -31.45 15.25 20.34
N PRO A 41 -31.48 15.40 21.68
CA PRO A 41 -30.39 15.12 22.59
C PRO A 41 -29.90 13.67 22.52
N ASP A 42 -30.79 12.70 22.32
CA ASP A 42 -30.42 11.28 22.26
C ASP A 42 -29.69 10.95 20.95
N LEU A 43 -30.16 11.52 19.84
CA LEU A 43 -29.47 11.39 18.55
C LEU A 43 -28.12 12.09 18.56
N ASP A 44 -27.99 13.25 19.20
CA ASP A 44 -26.73 13.95 19.37
C ASP A 44 -25.74 13.14 20.20
N LEU A 45 -26.22 12.51 21.30
CA LEU A 45 -25.38 11.63 22.13
C LEU A 45 -24.83 10.44 21.33
N VAL A 46 -25.72 9.72 20.63
CA VAL A 46 -25.31 8.57 19.80
C VAL A 46 -24.34 8.98 18.68
N TYR A 47 -24.55 10.13 18.09
CA TYR A 47 -23.65 10.66 17.06
C TYR A 47 -22.27 11.02 17.61
N LEU A 48 -22.22 11.73 18.73
CA LEU A 48 -20.97 12.13 19.36
C LEU A 48 -20.19 10.94 19.86
N ASP A 49 -20.85 9.91 20.41
CA ASP A 49 -20.20 8.63 20.77
C ASP A 49 -19.61 7.93 19.55
N ALA A 50 -20.35 7.85 18.44
CA ALA A 50 -19.85 7.27 17.20
C ALA A 50 -18.64 8.04 16.63
N LEU A 51 -18.61 9.37 16.77
CA LEU A 51 -17.48 10.20 16.37
C LEU A 51 -16.27 10.00 17.28
N ALA A 52 -16.47 9.96 18.60
CA ALA A 52 -15.43 9.66 19.58
C ALA A 52 -14.82 8.25 19.37
N ALA A 53 -15.66 7.26 19.02
CA ALA A 53 -15.17 5.93 18.66
C ALA A 53 -14.25 5.94 17.42
N VAL A 54 -14.54 6.79 16.42
CA VAL A 54 -13.62 6.97 15.27
C VAL A 54 -12.29 7.55 15.72
N ASP A 55 -12.31 8.57 16.58
CA ASP A 55 -11.09 9.23 17.06
C ASP A 55 -10.25 8.28 17.93
N GLY A 56 -10.88 7.51 18.80
CA GLY A 56 -10.21 6.47 19.58
C GLY A 56 -9.52 5.40 18.71
N LEU A 57 -10.19 4.96 17.64
CA LEU A 57 -9.60 4.01 16.69
C LEU A 57 -8.43 4.62 15.91
N ILE A 58 -8.48 5.91 15.58
CA ILE A 58 -7.38 6.62 14.93
C ILE A 58 -6.19 6.70 15.87
N ALA A 59 -6.39 7.16 17.09
CA ALA A 59 -5.34 7.26 18.11
C ALA A 59 -4.66 5.90 18.38
N ARG A 60 -5.46 4.84 18.52
CA ARG A 60 -4.94 3.47 18.70
C ARG A 60 -4.12 3.00 17.49
N ARG A 61 -4.60 3.27 16.26
CA ARG A 61 -3.86 2.96 15.03
C ARG A 61 -2.50 3.65 15.02
N ASP A 62 -2.48 4.93 15.35
CA ASP A 62 -1.27 5.76 15.28
C ASP A 62 -0.24 5.32 16.34
N ALA A 63 -0.69 5.01 17.56
CA ALA A 63 0.16 4.45 18.60
C ALA A 63 0.76 3.08 18.24
N LEU A 64 -0.04 2.20 17.61
CA LEU A 64 0.45 0.92 17.10
C LEU A 64 1.42 1.08 15.94
N ALA A 65 1.14 2.02 15.02
CA ALA A 65 2.02 2.31 13.89
C ALA A 65 3.39 2.83 14.36
N GLU A 66 3.40 3.71 15.37
CA GLU A 66 4.64 4.20 15.99
C GLU A 66 5.41 3.05 16.65
N ARG A 67 4.73 2.21 17.43
CA ARG A 67 5.37 1.05 18.08
C ARG A 67 5.97 0.08 17.06
N LEU A 68 5.25 -0.24 15.99
CA LEU A 68 5.75 -1.09 14.90
C LEU A 68 6.93 -0.45 14.18
N SER A 69 6.91 0.88 13.99
CA SER A 69 8.02 1.60 13.38
C SER A 69 9.29 1.54 14.24
N ARG A 70 9.17 1.54 15.56
CA ARG A 70 10.29 1.31 16.49
C ARG A 70 10.79 -0.13 16.44
N ILE A 71 9.89 -1.12 16.41
CA ILE A 71 10.26 -2.54 16.25
C ILE A 71 11.02 -2.77 14.94
N ALA A 72 10.59 -2.12 13.85
CA ALA A 72 11.24 -2.24 12.55
C ALA A 72 12.71 -1.77 12.54
N GLN A 73 13.12 -0.96 13.53
CA GLN A 73 14.47 -0.42 13.66
C GLN A 73 15.41 -1.31 14.48
N CYS A 74 14.97 -2.50 14.94
CA CYS A 74 15.87 -3.42 15.61
C CYS A 74 16.90 -4.01 14.64
N ASP A 75 18.06 -4.42 15.15
CA ASP A 75 19.21 -4.87 14.37
C ASP A 75 18.88 -6.04 13.42
N ALA A 76 17.96 -6.91 13.82
CA ALA A 76 17.58 -8.05 13.00
C ALA A 76 16.71 -7.70 11.79
N LEU A 77 15.92 -6.60 11.85
CA LEU A 77 14.97 -6.25 10.80
C LEU A 77 15.44 -5.06 9.95
N TRP A 78 16.12 -4.10 10.59
CA TRP A 78 16.44 -2.84 9.97
C TRP A 78 17.27 -2.93 8.69
N PRO A 79 18.28 -3.81 8.59
CA PRO A 79 19.07 -3.93 7.36
C PRO A 79 18.20 -4.17 6.12
N THR A 80 17.22 -5.07 6.21
CA THR A 80 16.31 -5.35 5.10
C THR A 80 15.23 -4.27 4.98
N VAL A 81 14.58 -3.90 6.08
CA VAL A 81 13.51 -2.89 6.07
C VAL A 81 13.99 -1.56 5.51
N SER A 82 15.19 -1.10 5.89
CA SER A 82 15.76 0.15 5.38
C SER A 82 15.96 0.14 3.85
N ARG A 83 16.44 -0.97 3.29
CA ARG A 83 16.58 -1.16 1.84
C ARG A 83 15.23 -1.15 1.11
N LEU A 84 14.23 -1.83 1.65
CA LEU A 84 12.88 -1.85 1.05
C LEU A 84 12.20 -0.48 1.09
N ARG A 85 12.46 0.35 2.11
CA ARG A 85 11.95 1.73 2.21
C ARG A 85 12.50 2.67 1.13
N ALA A 86 13.56 2.31 0.43
CA ALA A 86 14.10 3.08 -0.69
C ALA A 86 13.13 3.18 -1.87
N PHE A 87 12.13 2.30 -1.91
CA PHE A 87 11.18 2.22 -3.00
C PHE A 87 9.99 3.16 -2.81
N ARG A 88 9.55 3.79 -3.91
CA ARG A 88 8.34 4.61 -3.92
C ARG A 88 7.13 3.76 -3.53
N GLY A 89 6.28 4.30 -2.65
CA GLY A 89 5.08 3.60 -2.17
C GLY A 89 5.33 2.57 -1.07
N VAL A 90 6.60 2.36 -0.68
CA VAL A 90 6.98 1.45 0.40
C VAL A 90 7.49 2.29 1.58
N ASP A 91 6.66 2.50 2.59
CA ASP A 91 7.05 3.12 3.86
C ASP A 91 7.58 2.08 4.87
N THR A 92 7.87 2.49 6.08
CA THR A 92 8.41 1.59 7.12
C THR A 92 7.47 0.43 7.44
N LEU A 93 6.17 0.70 7.58
CA LEU A 93 5.20 -0.34 7.92
C LEU A 93 4.93 -1.28 6.76
N THR A 94 4.90 -0.75 5.55
CA THR A 94 4.79 -1.55 4.33
C THR A 94 6.02 -2.45 4.14
N ALA A 95 7.22 -1.90 4.33
CA ALA A 95 8.48 -2.66 4.25
C ALA A 95 8.53 -3.76 5.30
N LEU A 96 8.21 -3.43 6.57
CA LEU A 96 8.13 -4.39 7.67
C LEU A 96 7.12 -5.50 7.36
N GLY A 97 5.90 -5.13 6.96
CA GLY A 97 4.85 -6.10 6.65
C GLY A 97 5.24 -7.05 5.52
N ILE A 98 5.81 -6.54 4.42
CA ILE A 98 6.30 -7.38 3.32
C ILE A 98 7.45 -8.28 3.80
N HIS A 99 8.40 -7.74 4.57
CA HIS A 99 9.55 -8.52 5.06
C HIS A 99 9.12 -9.67 5.99
N LEU A 100 8.22 -9.41 6.92
CA LEU A 100 7.72 -10.45 7.84
C LEU A 100 6.93 -11.56 7.12
N GLU A 101 6.19 -11.23 6.08
CA GLU A 101 5.44 -12.22 5.29
C GLU A 101 6.33 -13.05 4.36
N ILE A 102 7.43 -12.48 3.90
CA ILE A 102 8.40 -13.19 3.04
C ILE A 102 9.40 -13.97 3.89
N GLY A 103 9.83 -13.42 5.02
CA GLY A 103 10.85 -14.01 5.89
C GLY A 103 12.24 -13.93 5.24
N ASP A 104 12.88 -15.07 5.04
CA ASP A 104 14.19 -15.15 4.40
C ASP A 104 14.09 -14.93 2.89
N TRP A 105 14.69 -13.84 2.41
CA TRP A 105 14.73 -13.48 1.00
C TRP A 105 15.72 -14.32 0.18
N THR A 106 16.72 -14.90 0.83
CA THR A 106 17.77 -15.69 0.17
C THR A 106 17.31 -17.08 -0.24
N ARG A 107 16.17 -17.54 0.29
CA ARG A 107 15.57 -18.82 -0.10
C ARG A 107 15.03 -18.86 -1.52
N PHE A 108 14.93 -17.72 -2.19
CA PHE A 108 14.49 -17.65 -3.58
C PHE A 108 15.69 -17.55 -4.50
N GLU A 109 15.80 -18.47 -5.44
CA GLU A 109 16.89 -18.49 -6.43
C GLU A 109 16.73 -17.36 -7.45
N HIS A 110 15.46 -17.06 -7.81
CA HIS A 110 15.15 -16.03 -8.81
C HIS A 110 14.16 -15.00 -8.29
N ALA A 111 14.31 -13.76 -8.74
CA ALA A 111 13.39 -12.66 -8.41
C ALA A 111 11.93 -12.94 -8.76
N SER A 112 11.67 -13.74 -9.81
CA SER A 112 10.33 -14.16 -10.25
C SER A 112 9.59 -14.98 -9.21
N ASP A 113 10.33 -15.74 -8.38
CA ASP A 113 9.77 -16.71 -7.44
C ASP A 113 9.05 -16.00 -6.30
N VAL A 114 9.52 -14.81 -5.91
CA VAL A 114 8.82 -13.96 -4.95
C VAL A 114 7.43 -13.57 -5.47
N GLY A 115 7.33 -13.25 -6.76
CA GLY A 115 6.06 -12.94 -7.41
C GLY A 115 5.09 -14.13 -7.41
N ALA A 116 5.62 -15.34 -7.61
CA ALA A 116 4.86 -16.60 -7.54
C ALA A 116 4.43 -16.91 -6.10
N TYR A 117 5.34 -16.78 -5.15
CA TYR A 117 5.10 -17.00 -3.73
C TYR A 117 3.97 -16.14 -3.17
N VAL A 118 3.89 -14.86 -3.56
CA VAL A 118 2.79 -13.97 -3.16
C VAL A 118 1.55 -14.09 -4.05
N GLY A 119 1.53 -14.99 -5.03
CA GLY A 119 0.40 -15.25 -5.91
C GLY A 119 0.05 -14.11 -6.86
N LEU A 120 1.05 -13.37 -7.34
CA LEU A 120 0.92 -12.31 -8.34
C LEU A 120 1.21 -12.79 -9.78
N VAL A 121 1.50 -14.08 -9.95
CA VAL A 121 1.64 -14.67 -11.29
C VAL A 121 0.28 -15.05 -11.85
N PRO A 122 0.07 -14.95 -13.17
CA PRO A 122 -1.16 -15.42 -13.80
C PRO A 122 -1.27 -16.94 -13.69
N SER A 123 -2.48 -17.44 -13.52
CA SER A 123 -2.75 -18.85 -13.72
C SER A 123 -2.57 -19.20 -15.19
N LEU A 124 -1.94 -20.34 -15.44
CA LEU A 124 -1.78 -20.88 -16.79
C LEU A 124 -2.84 -21.97 -16.97
N ASP A 125 -3.68 -21.80 -17.95
CA ASP A 125 -4.59 -22.83 -18.45
C ASP A 125 -4.04 -23.30 -19.79
N GLN A 126 -3.43 -24.49 -19.78
CA GLN A 126 -2.82 -25.11 -20.97
C GLN A 126 -3.64 -26.34 -21.33
N SER A 127 -4.44 -26.25 -22.36
CA SER A 127 -4.98 -27.40 -23.08
C SER A 127 -4.21 -27.57 -24.38
N GLY A 128 -3.49 -28.70 -24.53
CA GLY A 128 -2.71 -29.16 -25.70
C GLY A 128 -2.30 -28.17 -26.81
N GLU A 129 -3.23 -27.46 -27.41
CA GLU A 129 -2.97 -26.52 -28.53
C GLU A 129 -3.11 -25.01 -28.17
N GLY A 130 -3.54 -24.69 -26.96
CA GLY A 130 -3.77 -23.28 -26.57
C GLY A 130 -3.24 -22.96 -25.18
N SER A 131 -2.47 -21.85 -25.05
CA SER A 131 -2.07 -21.28 -23.75
C SER A 131 -2.89 -20.03 -23.44
N ARG A 132 -3.73 -20.09 -22.42
CA ARG A 132 -4.51 -18.93 -21.95
C ARG A 132 -3.98 -18.47 -20.59
N SER A 133 -3.57 -17.20 -20.53
CA SER A 133 -3.20 -16.57 -19.27
C SER A 133 -4.47 -16.10 -18.54
N GLY A 134 -4.75 -16.69 -17.39
CA GLY A 134 -5.90 -16.38 -16.53
C GLY A 134 -5.63 -15.21 -15.56
N ALA A 135 -6.47 -15.12 -14.53
CA ALA A 135 -6.28 -14.19 -13.42
C ALA A 135 -5.04 -14.58 -12.59
N ILE A 136 -4.61 -13.69 -11.68
CA ILE A 136 -3.53 -14.01 -10.74
C ILE A 136 -3.93 -15.20 -9.85
N THR A 137 -2.97 -16.06 -9.51
CA THR A 137 -3.21 -17.31 -8.75
C THR A 137 -3.73 -17.06 -7.34
N LYS A 138 -3.39 -15.91 -6.73
CA LYS A 138 -3.75 -15.54 -5.35
C LYS A 138 -3.28 -16.53 -4.29
N THR A 139 -2.32 -17.38 -4.60
CA THR A 139 -1.62 -18.24 -3.63
C THR A 139 -0.80 -17.41 -2.64
N GLY A 140 -0.42 -18.00 -1.52
CA GLY A 140 0.42 -17.33 -0.51
C GLY A 140 -0.26 -16.17 0.23
N SER A 141 0.54 -15.29 0.80
CA SER A 141 0.07 -14.22 1.68
C SER A 141 -0.81 -13.19 0.98
N GLN A 142 -2.08 -13.12 1.38
CA GLN A 142 -2.99 -12.07 0.95
C GLN A 142 -2.54 -10.69 1.44
N TYR A 143 -1.90 -10.63 2.61
CA TYR A 143 -1.44 -9.38 3.20
C TYR A 143 -0.27 -8.79 2.41
N ALA A 144 0.79 -9.58 2.14
CA ALA A 144 1.91 -9.13 1.31
C ALA A 144 1.46 -8.72 -0.09
N ARG A 145 0.57 -9.50 -0.72
CA ARG A 145 0.00 -9.18 -2.03
C ARG A 145 -0.73 -7.85 -2.03
N ARG A 146 -1.54 -7.56 -1.00
CA ARG A 146 -2.24 -6.28 -0.85
C ARG A 146 -1.25 -5.13 -0.74
N LEU A 147 -0.23 -5.23 0.12
CA LEU A 147 0.80 -4.20 0.29
C LEU A 147 1.54 -3.91 -1.02
N LEU A 148 1.90 -4.96 -1.76
CA LEU A 148 2.58 -4.81 -3.06
C LEU A 148 1.66 -4.14 -4.11
N ILE A 149 0.39 -4.49 -4.15
CA ILE A 149 -0.59 -3.89 -5.05
C ILE A 149 -0.82 -2.40 -4.70
N GLU A 150 -0.94 -2.07 -3.42
CA GLU A 150 -1.07 -0.69 -2.95
C GLU A 150 0.18 0.14 -3.29
N ALA A 151 1.37 -0.39 -3.03
CA ALA A 151 2.63 0.25 -3.39
C ALA A 151 2.79 0.46 -4.91
N ALA A 152 2.33 -0.50 -5.72
CA ALA A 152 2.45 -0.43 -7.17
C ALA A 152 1.63 0.70 -7.81
N TRP A 153 0.55 1.17 -7.18
CA TRP A 153 -0.21 2.33 -7.65
C TRP A 153 0.61 3.62 -7.70
N HIS A 154 1.64 3.76 -6.88
CA HIS A 154 2.50 4.93 -6.89
C HIS A 154 3.34 5.07 -8.17
N TYR A 155 3.49 4.00 -8.95
CA TYR A 155 4.26 3.98 -10.20
C TYR A 155 3.42 4.33 -11.45
N THR A 156 2.22 4.84 -11.27
CA THR A 156 1.44 5.50 -12.34
C THR A 156 1.92 6.92 -12.61
N ARG A 157 2.72 7.49 -11.73
CA ARG A 157 3.30 8.83 -11.83
C ARG A 157 4.73 8.74 -12.34
N GLU A 158 5.17 9.76 -13.05
CA GLU A 158 6.55 9.88 -13.54
C GLU A 158 7.61 9.64 -12.46
N PRO A 159 8.76 9.03 -12.83
CA PRO A 159 9.86 8.81 -11.90
C PRO A 159 10.32 10.12 -11.27
N ARG A 160 10.31 10.17 -9.94
CA ARG A 160 10.72 11.34 -9.18
C ARG A 160 11.15 10.95 -7.77
N ILE A 161 12.21 11.59 -7.27
CA ILE A 161 12.63 11.48 -5.88
C ILE A 161 12.22 12.77 -5.16
N GLY A 162 11.07 12.73 -4.48
CA GLY A 162 10.62 13.83 -3.62
C GLY A 162 11.32 13.80 -2.26
N VAL A 163 11.14 14.85 -1.45
CA VAL A 163 11.80 15.01 -0.14
C VAL A 163 11.62 13.79 0.77
N THR A 164 10.39 13.31 0.94
CA THR A 164 10.10 12.14 1.80
C THR A 164 10.82 10.87 1.34
N LEU A 165 10.95 10.65 0.03
CA LEU A 165 11.67 9.49 -0.49
C LEU A 165 13.18 9.68 -0.33
N ARG A 166 13.70 10.88 -0.54
CA ARG A 166 15.11 11.22 -0.34
C ARG A 166 15.53 10.96 1.11
N ASN A 167 14.78 11.43 2.09
CA ASN A 167 15.07 11.19 3.51
C ASN A 167 15.08 9.70 3.87
N ARG A 168 14.25 8.89 3.20
CA ARG A 168 14.27 7.42 3.40
C ARG A 168 15.45 6.73 2.72
N GLN A 169 16.04 7.37 1.73
CA GLN A 169 17.19 6.86 0.96
C GLN A 169 18.54 7.31 1.53
N GLU A 170 18.54 8.20 2.50
CA GLU A 170 19.76 8.61 3.20
C GLU A 170 20.49 7.42 3.80
N GLN A 171 21.81 7.45 3.69
CA GLN A 171 22.73 6.41 4.21
C GLN A 171 22.59 5.01 3.58
N LEU A 172 21.74 4.84 2.56
CA LEU A 172 21.66 3.56 1.85
C LEU A 172 22.77 3.42 0.81
N PRO A 173 23.26 2.18 0.57
CA PRO A 173 24.27 1.91 -0.44
C PRO A 173 23.83 2.33 -1.85
N ALA A 174 24.76 2.85 -2.64
CA ALA A 174 24.49 3.36 -3.99
C ALA A 174 23.83 2.31 -4.91
N HIS A 175 24.20 1.04 -4.78
CA HIS A 175 23.60 -0.05 -5.57
C HIS A 175 22.11 -0.25 -5.25
N VAL A 176 21.68 -0.14 -3.97
CA VAL A 176 20.27 -0.20 -3.56
C VAL A 176 19.49 0.97 -4.15
N LEU A 177 20.07 2.18 -4.11
CA LEU A 177 19.45 3.38 -4.72
C LEU A 177 19.30 3.23 -6.22
N ALA A 178 20.30 2.65 -6.90
CA ALA A 178 20.24 2.36 -8.33
C ALA A 178 19.13 1.35 -8.67
N ILE A 179 18.94 0.31 -7.85
CA ILE A 179 17.86 -0.66 -8.02
C ILE A 179 16.50 0.05 -7.86
N ALA A 180 16.32 0.85 -6.80
CA ALA A 180 15.10 1.58 -6.54
C ALA A 180 14.75 2.60 -7.64
N TRP A 181 15.76 3.25 -8.21
CA TRP A 181 15.58 4.17 -9.34
C TRP A 181 15.19 3.43 -10.62
N ARG A 182 15.88 2.34 -10.96
CA ARG A 182 15.51 1.47 -12.09
C ARG A 182 14.08 0.94 -11.97
N ALA A 183 13.64 0.60 -10.74
CA ALA A 183 12.26 0.20 -10.49
C ALA A 183 11.27 1.30 -10.88
N GLN A 184 11.51 2.56 -10.46
CA GLN A 184 10.64 3.67 -10.84
C GLN A 184 10.52 3.82 -12.37
N GLN A 185 11.65 3.81 -13.06
CA GLN A 185 11.67 3.93 -14.52
C GLN A 185 10.98 2.76 -15.22
N ARG A 186 11.28 1.54 -14.81
CA ARG A 186 10.72 0.33 -15.42
C ARG A 186 9.21 0.23 -15.21
N LEU A 187 8.75 0.44 -13.97
CA LEU A 187 7.34 0.30 -13.63
C LEU A 187 6.48 1.42 -14.22
N TYR A 188 7.02 2.62 -14.35
CA TYR A 188 6.35 3.70 -15.07
C TYR A 188 6.22 3.39 -16.56
N ARG A 189 7.29 2.95 -17.23
CA ARG A 189 7.23 2.51 -18.65
C ARG A 189 6.20 1.39 -18.85
N MET A 190 6.14 0.42 -17.92
CA MET A 190 5.12 -0.63 -17.95
C MET A 190 3.70 -0.03 -17.85
N HIS A 191 3.51 0.95 -16.95
CA HIS A 191 2.22 1.63 -16.83
C HIS A 191 1.79 2.27 -18.15
N THR A 192 2.65 3.08 -18.76
CA THR A 192 2.38 3.80 -20.03
C THR A 192 2.06 2.81 -21.15
N SER A 193 2.95 1.83 -21.37
CA SER A 193 2.77 0.83 -22.42
C SER A 193 1.50 -0.03 -22.25
N MET A 194 1.16 -0.42 -21.01
CA MET A 194 -0.07 -1.21 -20.78
C MET A 194 -1.33 -0.37 -20.94
N ARG A 195 -1.29 0.92 -20.60
CA ARG A 195 -2.39 1.87 -20.82
C ARG A 195 -2.63 2.12 -22.30
N GLU A 196 -1.57 2.33 -23.07
CA GLU A 196 -1.66 2.52 -24.53
C GLU A 196 -2.26 1.28 -25.22
N ARG A 197 -1.99 0.09 -24.71
CA ARG A 197 -2.60 -1.16 -25.21
C ARG A 197 -4.00 -1.43 -24.67
N GLY A 198 -4.64 -0.47 -23.98
CA GLY A 198 -6.00 -0.60 -23.45
C GLY A 198 -6.17 -1.64 -22.33
N LYS A 199 -5.09 -2.05 -21.64
CA LYS A 199 -5.19 -3.02 -20.54
C LYS A 199 -5.94 -2.42 -19.34
N PRO A 200 -6.89 -3.16 -18.72
CA PRO A 200 -7.57 -2.71 -17.52
C PRO A 200 -6.59 -2.29 -16.42
N ALA A 201 -6.88 -1.18 -15.73
CA ALA A 201 -5.97 -0.60 -14.74
C ALA A 201 -5.55 -1.59 -13.64
N ASN A 202 -6.47 -2.44 -13.16
CA ASN A 202 -6.19 -3.45 -12.14
C ASN A 202 -5.24 -4.54 -12.65
N VAL A 203 -5.38 -4.98 -13.90
CA VAL A 203 -4.50 -5.97 -14.53
C VAL A 203 -3.09 -5.39 -14.68
N ALA A 204 -3.00 -4.15 -15.17
CA ALA A 204 -1.74 -3.44 -15.30
C ALA A 204 -1.07 -3.23 -13.92
N ASN A 205 -1.87 -2.95 -12.88
CA ASN A 205 -1.34 -2.76 -11.54
C ASN A 205 -0.84 -4.07 -10.90
N ALA A 206 -1.53 -5.19 -11.09
CA ALA A 206 -1.08 -6.49 -10.63
C ALA A 206 0.26 -6.91 -11.30
N ALA A 207 0.43 -6.65 -12.59
CA ALA A 207 1.69 -6.89 -13.29
C ALA A 207 2.83 -6.02 -12.74
N ARG A 208 2.56 -4.74 -12.42
CA ARG A 208 3.54 -3.86 -11.76
C ARG A 208 3.88 -4.33 -10.36
N ALA A 209 2.89 -4.78 -9.58
CA ALA A 209 3.12 -5.31 -8.24
C ALA A 209 4.03 -6.54 -8.25
N ARG A 210 3.83 -7.45 -9.23
CA ARG A 210 4.73 -8.59 -9.44
C ARG A 210 6.15 -8.13 -9.75
N GLN A 211 6.31 -7.17 -10.65
CA GLN A 211 7.63 -6.66 -10.99
C GLN A 211 8.27 -5.88 -9.85
N LEU A 212 7.47 -5.18 -9.02
CA LEU A 212 7.94 -4.51 -7.81
C LEU A 212 8.51 -5.54 -6.82
N ALA A 213 7.84 -6.68 -6.62
CA ALA A 213 8.34 -7.76 -5.76
C ALA A 213 9.73 -8.25 -6.21
N CYS A 214 9.97 -8.36 -7.52
CA CYS A 214 11.29 -8.70 -8.05
C CYS A 214 12.36 -7.65 -7.69
N PHE A 215 12.04 -6.38 -7.79
CA PHE A 215 12.96 -5.31 -7.41
C PHE A 215 13.24 -5.24 -5.90
N LEU A 216 12.21 -5.51 -5.08
CA LEU A 216 12.37 -5.59 -3.63
C LEU A 216 13.28 -6.75 -3.24
N TRP A 217 13.12 -7.92 -3.88
CA TRP A 217 14.02 -9.05 -3.70
C TRP A 217 15.45 -8.69 -4.05
N ALA A 218 15.69 -8.07 -5.20
CA ALA A 218 17.01 -7.65 -5.63
C ALA A 218 17.68 -6.65 -4.66
N ALA A 219 16.90 -5.79 -4.01
CA ALA A 219 17.43 -4.86 -3.01
C ALA A 219 17.66 -5.55 -1.64
N ALA A 220 16.79 -6.49 -1.26
CA ALA A 220 16.92 -7.23 0.00
C ALA A 220 18.13 -8.16 0.01
N THR A 221 18.43 -8.79 -1.14
CA THR A 221 19.55 -9.76 -1.30
C THR A 221 20.86 -9.15 -1.83
N ALA A 222 20.84 -7.85 -2.14
CA ALA A 222 22.05 -7.16 -2.59
C ALA A 222 23.17 -7.22 -1.52
N PRO A 223 24.44 -7.32 -1.91
CA PRO A 223 25.57 -7.37 -0.98
C PRO A 223 25.72 -6.12 -0.11
#